data_77f6f99fa43322f4d90f2534362c9df4
#
_entry.id   77f6f99fa43322f4d90f2534362c9df4
#
_cell.length_a   1.000
_cell.length_b   1.000
_cell.length_c   1.000
_cell.angle_alpha   90.00
_cell.angle_beta   90.00
_cell.angle_gamma   90.00
#
_symmetry.space_group_name_H-M   'P 1'
#
loop_
_entity.id
_entity.type
_entity.pdbx_description
1 polymer ?
#
loop_
_entity_poly.entity_id
_entity_poly.type
_entity_poly.pdbx_seq_one_letter_code
_entity_poly.pdbx_strand_id
1 'polypeptide(L)'
;MHGKLIVFIPKEYEMADTVIDDFYKEILYGLGVDYIGRRIHGNDAISIYNWFTNLLSSIDTEAMSVKEAVDYRFDYPVAVFEDMYPTVFRSFVEYKAYCDSYNLSFKEYDWQVWDFHF
;
A
#
# COMPACT_ATOMS: atom_id res chain seq x y z
N MET A 1 10.59 -14.10 3.62
CA MET A 1 10.03 -13.13 4.59
C MET A 1 8.69 -12.64 4.08
N HIS A 2 7.80 -12.29 4.99
CA HIS A 2 6.45 -11.81 4.67
C HIS A 2 6.28 -10.36 5.08
N GLY A 3 5.54 -9.62 4.26
CA GLY A 3 5.15 -8.25 4.52
C GLY A 3 3.66 -8.05 4.27
N LYS A 4 3.17 -6.84 4.50
CA LYS A 4 1.76 -6.50 4.31
C LYS A 4 1.64 -5.39 3.27
N LEU A 5 0.89 -5.67 2.22
CA LEU A 5 0.57 -4.73 1.17
C LEU A 5 -0.79 -4.09 1.46
N ILE A 6 -0.84 -2.78 1.44
CA ILE A 6 -2.09 -2.03 1.53
C ILE A 6 -2.52 -1.65 0.11
N VAL A 7 -3.74 -1.98 -0.25
CA VAL A 7 -4.29 -1.66 -1.57
C VAL A 7 -5.45 -0.69 -1.40
N PHE A 8 -5.40 0.43 -2.08
CA PHE A 8 -6.47 1.42 -2.13
C PHE A 8 -7.20 1.34 -3.46
N ILE A 9 -8.51 1.18 -3.38
CA ILE A 9 -9.39 1.02 -4.53
C ILE A 9 -10.48 2.10 -4.45
N PRO A 10 -10.66 2.95 -5.48
CA PRO A 10 -11.74 3.93 -5.47
C PRO A 10 -13.10 3.29 -5.23
N LYS A 11 -13.94 3.95 -4.44
CA LYS A 11 -15.25 3.40 -4.03
C LYS A 11 -16.20 3.14 -5.19
N GLU A 12 -16.01 3.83 -6.30
CA GLU A 12 -16.81 3.64 -7.51
C GLU A 12 -16.48 2.36 -8.29
N TYR A 13 -15.42 1.63 -7.91
CA TYR A 13 -15.05 0.37 -8.60
C TYR A 13 -15.84 -0.80 -8.03
N GLU A 14 -16.74 -1.36 -8.84
CA GLU A 14 -17.62 -2.46 -8.42
C GLU A 14 -16.91 -3.80 -8.25
N MET A 15 -15.73 -3.98 -8.85
CA MET A 15 -15.01 -5.27 -8.89
C MET A 15 -13.77 -5.27 -8.00
N ALA A 16 -13.87 -4.66 -6.81
CA ALA A 16 -12.74 -4.52 -5.90
C ALA A 16 -12.04 -5.85 -5.54
N ASP A 17 -12.80 -6.94 -5.42
CA ASP A 17 -12.25 -8.23 -5.02
C ASP A 17 -11.41 -8.92 -6.11
N THR A 18 -11.60 -8.57 -7.39
CA THR A 18 -10.88 -9.16 -8.52
C THR A 18 -9.72 -8.30 -9.01
N VAL A 19 -9.58 -7.08 -8.51
CA VAL A 19 -8.60 -6.12 -9.01
C VAL A 19 -7.16 -6.64 -8.86
N ILE A 20 -6.85 -7.31 -7.74
CA ILE A 20 -5.51 -7.88 -7.54
C ILE A 20 -5.23 -8.97 -8.57
N ASP A 21 -6.19 -9.83 -8.86
CA ASP A 21 -6.02 -10.92 -9.84
C ASP A 21 -5.79 -10.35 -11.25
N ASP A 22 -6.55 -9.33 -11.61
CA ASP A 22 -6.46 -8.70 -12.94
C ASP A 22 -5.12 -7.98 -13.16
N PHE A 23 -4.55 -7.41 -12.10
CA PHE A 23 -3.31 -6.64 -12.16
C PHE A 23 -2.17 -7.27 -11.36
N TYR A 24 -2.24 -8.57 -11.12
CA TYR A 24 -1.24 -9.29 -10.31
C TYR A 24 0.19 -9.05 -10.79
N LYS A 25 0.42 -9.18 -12.08
CA LYS A 25 1.76 -9.04 -12.66
C LYS A 25 2.32 -7.63 -12.50
N GLU A 26 1.48 -6.63 -12.73
CA GLU A 26 1.86 -5.22 -12.61
C GLU A 26 2.23 -4.86 -11.18
N ILE A 27 1.43 -5.32 -10.22
CA ILE A 27 1.68 -5.06 -8.80
C ILE A 27 2.93 -5.80 -8.32
N LEU A 28 3.05 -7.08 -8.66
CA LEU A 28 4.20 -7.91 -8.31
C LEU A 28 5.50 -7.31 -8.84
N TYR A 29 5.50 -6.91 -10.10
CA TYR A 29 6.66 -6.32 -10.75
C TYR A 29 7.01 -4.96 -10.13
N GLY A 30 6.01 -4.12 -9.87
CA GLY A 30 6.20 -2.82 -9.23
C GLY A 30 6.77 -2.92 -7.83
N LEU A 31 6.35 -3.92 -7.05
CA LEU A 31 6.90 -4.19 -5.72
C LEU A 31 8.32 -4.78 -5.77
N GLY A 32 8.66 -5.53 -6.81
CA GLY A 32 9.92 -6.25 -6.87
C GLY A 32 10.02 -7.38 -5.84
N VAL A 33 8.91 -8.09 -5.61
CA VAL A 33 8.81 -9.18 -4.63
C VAL A 33 8.53 -10.52 -5.32
N ASP A 34 8.63 -11.63 -4.58
CA ASP A 34 8.49 -12.97 -5.13
C ASP A 34 7.05 -13.28 -5.54
N TYR A 35 6.10 -13.04 -4.64
CA TYR A 35 4.67 -13.26 -4.91
C TYR A 35 3.79 -12.50 -3.95
N ILE A 36 2.54 -12.27 -4.37
CA ILE A 36 1.47 -11.76 -3.51
C ILE A 36 0.70 -12.98 -3.02
N GLY A 37 0.57 -13.10 -1.70
CA GLY A 37 -0.13 -14.22 -1.08
C GLY A 37 -1.62 -13.98 -0.94
N ARG A 38 -2.16 -14.28 0.25
CA ARG A 38 -3.59 -14.18 0.52
C ARG A 38 -4.02 -12.79 0.96
N ARG A 39 -5.29 -12.47 0.72
CA ARG A 39 -5.94 -11.31 1.34
C ARG A 39 -6.21 -11.59 2.82
N ILE A 40 -5.96 -10.58 3.64
CA ILE A 40 -6.22 -10.61 5.08
C ILE A 40 -7.58 -9.95 5.32
N HIS A 41 -8.42 -10.59 6.13
CA HIS A 41 -9.80 -10.17 6.38
C HIS A 41 -10.06 -9.88 7.85
N GLY A 42 -11.21 -9.25 8.11
CA GLY A 42 -11.76 -9.07 9.44
C GLY A 42 -10.91 -8.19 10.35
N ASN A 43 -10.85 -8.55 11.62
CA ASN A 43 -10.17 -7.77 12.65
C ASN A 43 -8.66 -7.67 12.43
N ASP A 44 -8.05 -8.69 11.85
CA ASP A 44 -6.62 -8.68 11.53
C ASP A 44 -6.30 -7.60 10.48
N ALA A 45 -7.13 -7.50 9.44
CA ALA A 45 -6.99 -6.46 8.43
C ALA A 45 -7.19 -5.06 9.03
N ILE A 46 -8.20 -4.90 9.88
CA ILE A 46 -8.49 -3.63 10.56
C ILE A 46 -7.31 -3.19 11.43
N SER A 47 -6.74 -4.11 12.20
CA SER A 47 -5.60 -3.82 13.06
C SER A 47 -4.37 -3.38 12.26
N ILE A 48 -4.08 -4.05 11.16
CA ILE A 48 -2.97 -3.72 10.27
C ILE A 48 -3.20 -2.35 9.63
N TYR A 49 -4.39 -2.09 9.13
CA TYR A 49 -4.74 -0.81 8.52
C TYR A 49 -4.66 0.34 9.51
N ASN A 50 -5.14 0.16 10.74
CA ASN A 50 -5.06 1.19 11.77
C ASN A 50 -3.61 1.50 12.15
N TRP A 51 -2.77 0.48 12.25
CA TRP A 51 -1.35 0.70 12.49
C TRP A 51 -0.69 1.45 11.33
N PHE A 52 -0.99 1.06 10.11
CA PHE A 52 -0.51 1.73 8.90
C PHE A 52 -0.91 3.22 8.88
N THR A 53 -2.16 3.56 9.17
CA THR A 53 -2.61 4.95 9.20
C THR A 53 -1.96 5.75 10.32
N ASN A 54 -1.71 5.14 11.48
CA ASN A 54 -0.99 5.77 12.58
C ASN A 54 0.47 6.06 12.20
N LEU A 55 1.14 5.13 11.52
CA LEU A 55 2.48 5.34 11.00
C LEU A 55 2.53 6.51 10.02
N LEU A 56 1.62 6.56 9.07
CA LEU A 56 1.53 7.66 8.11
C LEU A 56 1.37 9.02 8.80
N SER A 57 0.56 9.07 9.86
CA SER A 57 0.31 10.31 10.59
C SER A 57 1.50 10.75 11.44
N SER A 58 2.37 9.82 11.86
CA SER A 58 3.49 10.09 12.76
C SER A 58 4.79 10.42 12.04
N ILE A 59 4.87 10.16 10.73
CA ILE A 59 6.11 10.32 9.96
C ILE A 59 6.19 11.69 9.32
N ASP A 60 7.33 12.35 9.52
CA ASP A 60 7.72 13.55 8.79
C ASP A 60 8.75 13.14 7.73
N THR A 61 8.28 13.03 6.49
CA THR A 61 9.13 12.61 5.37
C THR A 61 10.17 13.65 4.98
N GLU A 62 9.95 14.92 5.31
CA GLU A 62 10.92 15.98 5.04
C GLU A 62 12.14 15.90 5.97
N ALA A 63 11.91 15.44 7.20
CA ALA A 63 12.97 15.29 8.20
C ALA A 63 13.69 13.94 8.11
N MET A 64 13.19 13.02 7.29
CA MET A 64 13.71 11.66 7.19
C MET A 64 14.96 11.60 6.33
N SER A 65 16.00 10.91 6.81
CA SER A 65 17.21 10.65 6.02
C SER A 65 16.94 9.57 4.96
N VAL A 66 17.79 9.55 3.92
CA VAL A 66 17.73 8.51 2.87
C VAL A 66 17.87 7.11 3.46
N LYS A 67 18.74 6.96 4.48
CA LYS A 67 18.92 5.67 5.17
C LYS A 67 17.65 5.22 5.87
N GLU A 68 16.99 6.11 6.60
CA GLU A 68 15.73 5.80 7.28
C GLU A 68 14.65 5.41 6.27
N ALA A 69 14.56 6.11 5.15
CA ALA A 69 13.61 5.77 4.09
C ALA A 69 13.87 4.38 3.50
N VAL A 70 15.13 3.99 3.35
CA VAL A 70 15.51 2.65 2.87
C VAL A 70 15.16 1.59 3.89
N ASP A 71 15.36 1.85 5.19
CA ASP A 71 15.05 0.90 6.26
C ASP A 71 13.55 0.60 6.36
N TYR A 72 12.68 1.52 5.91
CA TYR A 72 11.24 1.28 5.84
C TYR A 72 10.79 0.57 4.56
N ARG A 73 11.71 0.28 3.66
CA ARG A 73 11.41 -0.45 2.43
C ARG A 73 10.84 -1.83 2.76
N PHE A 74 9.72 -2.17 2.13
CA PHE A 74 8.97 -3.40 2.32
C PHE A 74 8.15 -3.51 3.62
N ASP A 75 8.23 -2.56 4.54
CA ASP A 75 7.40 -2.63 5.76
C ASP A 75 5.92 -2.53 5.43
N TYR A 76 5.53 -1.51 4.67
CA TYR A 76 4.14 -1.31 4.23
C TYR A 76 4.13 -0.71 2.83
N PRO A 77 4.35 -1.51 1.78
CA PRO A 77 4.15 -1.04 0.42
C PRO A 77 2.67 -0.79 0.15
N VAL A 78 2.40 0.09 -0.80
CA VAL A 78 1.04 0.52 -1.13
C VAL A 78 0.83 0.40 -2.62
N ALA A 79 -0.33 -0.11 -3.02
CA ALA A 79 -0.80 -0.04 -4.39
C ALA A 79 -2.10 0.78 -4.43
N VAL A 80 -2.15 1.80 -5.25
CA VAL A 80 -3.32 2.68 -5.40
C VAL A 80 -3.84 2.55 -6.81
N PHE A 81 -5.11 2.20 -6.95
CA PHE A 81 -5.78 2.10 -8.24
C PHE A 81 -6.35 3.46 -8.63
N GLU A 82 -5.65 4.16 -9.52
CA GLU A 82 -6.09 5.39 -10.13
C GLU A 82 -6.33 5.13 -11.62
N ASP A 83 -7.43 5.65 -12.17
CA ASP A 83 -7.77 5.47 -13.60
C ASP A 83 -7.72 4.01 -14.08
N MET A 84 -8.10 3.07 -13.21
CA MET A 84 -8.11 1.63 -13.44
C MET A 84 -6.72 0.98 -13.56
N TYR A 85 -5.65 1.69 -13.23
CA TYR A 85 -4.30 1.15 -13.21
C TYR A 85 -3.67 1.29 -11.83
N PRO A 86 -2.87 0.29 -11.38
CA PRO A 86 -2.17 0.40 -10.11
C PRO A 86 -0.94 1.28 -10.21
N THR A 87 -0.82 2.23 -9.28
CA THR A 87 0.44 2.89 -8.98
C THR A 87 1.00 2.25 -7.73
N VAL A 88 2.23 1.72 -7.81
CA VAL A 88 2.82 0.94 -6.74
C VAL A 88 3.93 1.72 -6.06
N PHE A 89 3.85 1.82 -4.74
CA PHE A 89 4.85 2.43 -3.88
C PHE A 89 5.52 1.32 -3.06
N ARG A 90 6.84 1.27 -3.06
CA ARG A 90 7.59 0.19 -2.41
C ARG A 90 7.64 0.29 -0.88
N SER A 91 7.26 1.46 -0.34
CA SER A 91 7.20 1.68 1.10
C SER A 91 6.12 2.67 1.45
N PHE A 92 5.67 2.63 2.69
CA PHE A 92 4.71 3.62 3.17
C PHE A 92 5.31 5.04 3.20
N VAL A 93 6.62 5.16 3.34
CA VAL A 93 7.32 6.46 3.30
C VAL A 93 7.19 7.10 1.92
N GLU A 94 7.41 6.32 0.87
CA GLU A 94 7.25 6.78 -0.51
C GLU A 94 5.80 7.23 -0.78
N TYR A 95 4.84 6.45 -0.30
CA TYR A 95 3.42 6.79 -0.42
C TYR A 95 3.08 8.07 0.35
N LYS A 96 3.59 8.21 1.58
CA LYS A 96 3.37 9.42 2.39
C LYS A 96 3.93 10.66 1.70
N ALA A 97 5.14 10.57 1.15
CA ALA A 97 5.75 11.67 0.40
C ALA A 97 4.92 12.06 -0.82
N TYR A 98 4.38 11.08 -1.53
CA TYR A 98 3.47 11.30 -2.65
C TYR A 98 2.18 12.02 -2.20
N CYS A 99 1.55 11.55 -1.13
CA CYS A 99 0.33 12.18 -0.59
C CYS A 99 0.60 13.62 -0.16
N ASP A 100 1.71 13.88 0.52
CA ASP A 100 2.07 15.23 0.97
C ASP A 100 2.33 16.17 -0.20
N SER A 101 2.98 15.68 -1.27
CA SER A 101 3.28 16.46 -2.47
C SER A 101 2.02 16.88 -3.25
N TYR A 102 1.00 16.03 -3.27
CA TYR A 102 -0.23 16.26 -4.03
C TYR A 102 -1.43 16.60 -3.15
N ASN A 103 -1.23 16.71 -1.83
CA ASN A 103 -2.29 17.01 -0.86
C ASN A 103 -3.48 16.03 -0.98
N LEU A 104 -3.18 14.74 -1.10
CA LEU A 104 -4.16 13.70 -1.29
C LEU A 104 -4.64 13.11 0.02
N SER A 105 -5.91 12.65 0.03
CA SER A 105 -6.50 11.90 1.13
C SER A 105 -6.86 10.49 0.66
N PHE A 106 -6.43 9.47 1.42
CA PHE A 106 -6.79 8.07 1.15
C PHE A 106 -8.12 7.64 1.78
N LYS A 107 -8.80 8.52 2.50
CA LYS A 107 -10.07 8.21 3.19
C LYS A 107 -11.26 7.95 2.24
N GLU A 108 -11.16 8.42 1.00
CA GLU A 108 -12.18 8.23 -0.02
C GLU A 108 -12.07 6.91 -0.76
N TYR A 109 -11.07 6.10 -0.44
CA TYR A 109 -10.83 4.81 -1.05
C TYR A 109 -11.33 3.70 -0.14
N ASP A 110 -11.76 2.59 -0.75
CA ASP A 110 -11.83 1.32 -0.07
C ASP A 110 -10.41 0.76 0.02
N TRP A 111 -10.16 -0.05 1.04
CA TRP A 111 -8.84 -0.60 1.24
C TRP A 111 -8.90 -2.11 1.43
N GLN A 112 -7.78 -2.75 1.05
CA GLN A 112 -7.55 -4.17 1.27
C GLN A 112 -6.14 -4.35 1.84
N VAL A 113 -5.95 -5.41 2.61
CA VAL A 113 -4.64 -5.81 3.11
C VAL A 113 -4.30 -7.17 2.54
N TRP A 114 -3.12 -7.28 1.96
CA TRP A 114 -2.63 -8.51 1.35
C TRP A 114 -1.30 -8.91 1.95
N ASP A 115 -1.10 -10.21 2.12
CA ASP A 115 0.20 -10.77 2.48
C ASP A 115 1.06 -10.86 1.22
N PHE A 116 2.37 -10.62 1.34
CA PHE A 116 3.30 -10.83 0.22
C PHE A 116 4.61 -11.41 0.73
N HIS A 117 5.36 -12.02 -0.17
CA HIS A 117 6.64 -12.65 0.14
C HIS A 117 7.77 -11.96 -0.61
N PHE A 118 8.85 -11.73 0.09
CA PHE A 118 10.08 -11.16 -0.48
C PHE A 118 11.34 -11.82 0.05
#